data_6006e0d8390f66f4493cf75134b7b0f2
#
_entry.id   6006e0d8390f66f4493cf75134b7b0f2
#
_cell.length_a   1.000
_cell.length_b   1.000
_cell.length_c   1.000
_cell.angle_alpha   90.00
_cell.angle_beta   90.00
_cell.angle_gamma   90.00
#
_symmetry.space_group_name_H-M   'P 1'
#
loop_
_entity.id
_entity.type
_entity.pdbx_description
1 polymer ?
#
loop_
_entity_poly.entity_id
_entity_poly.type
_entity_poly.pdbx_seq_one_letter_code
_entity_poly.pdbx_strand_id
1 'polypeptide(L)'
;MVIYTHSGFAHVDDFLSVAVLLSKFPEAEVHRVSELPELSEEDIVVDIGGRHDGERFFDHHHDPNLPASVVLVLKKFFPEIDTENVEELKWISDWDSHGPVVTQKKWGVKLPPFEDPIVRSLLNMFSKVTVMKPGDAFHSFLIDFGKSFVTLLKENTENIEKARKAETFTIKNLKIVRISENIPIRFIKNAHPSVAIVIQPNPRVPTAVSLIRVDDHPQVDFNRIRGKVPAHFIHANGFMAVIDSNQELITKALEIAIQ
;
A
#
# COMPACT_ATOMS: atom_id res chain seq x y z
N MET A 1 -25.18 14.73 -9.31
CA MET A 1 -23.88 14.17 -9.76
C MET A 1 -23.99 12.66 -9.78
N VAL A 2 -23.61 12.05 -10.88
CA VAL A 2 -23.54 10.58 -11.03
C VAL A 2 -22.11 10.18 -11.34
N ILE A 3 -21.65 9.07 -10.75
CA ILE A 3 -20.40 8.41 -11.08
C ILE A 3 -20.73 7.24 -12.01
N TYR A 4 -20.24 7.29 -13.25
CA TYR A 4 -20.41 6.23 -14.23
C TYR A 4 -19.18 5.33 -14.31
N THR A 5 -19.41 4.02 -14.36
CA THR A 5 -18.37 3.02 -14.63
C THR A 5 -18.95 1.90 -15.49
N HIS A 6 -18.08 1.03 -16.02
CA HIS A 6 -18.53 -0.07 -16.90
C HIS A 6 -19.39 -1.11 -16.16
N SER A 7 -20.33 -1.70 -16.87
CA SER A 7 -21.12 -2.85 -16.42
C SER A 7 -20.36 -4.18 -16.64
N GLY A 8 -20.97 -5.29 -16.26
CA GLY A 8 -20.38 -6.63 -16.41
C GLY A 8 -19.49 -7.01 -15.24
N PHE A 9 -18.42 -7.77 -15.50
CA PHE A 9 -17.48 -8.17 -14.45
C PHE A 9 -16.76 -6.94 -13.90
N ALA A 10 -16.73 -6.83 -12.58
CA ALA A 10 -16.00 -5.79 -11.91
C ALA A 10 -14.52 -6.18 -11.77
N HIS A 11 -13.65 -5.21 -11.94
CA HIS A 11 -12.23 -5.29 -11.67
C HIS A 11 -11.91 -4.57 -10.36
N VAL A 12 -10.69 -4.70 -9.90
CA VAL A 12 -10.24 -3.96 -8.71
C VAL A 12 -10.18 -2.46 -9.02
N ASP A 13 -9.87 -2.11 -10.26
CA ASP A 13 -9.73 -0.72 -10.69
C ASP A 13 -11.06 0.05 -10.63
N ASP A 14 -12.12 -0.44 -11.30
CA ASP A 14 -13.44 0.23 -11.26
C ASP A 14 -14.04 0.25 -9.86
N PHE A 15 -13.89 -0.84 -9.10
CA PHE A 15 -14.35 -0.92 -7.69
C PHE A 15 -13.67 0.13 -6.80
N LEU A 16 -12.34 0.21 -6.84
CA LEU A 16 -11.58 1.17 -6.03
C LEU A 16 -11.81 2.60 -6.50
N SER A 17 -11.88 2.85 -7.80
CA SER A 17 -12.17 4.16 -8.37
C SER A 17 -13.49 4.71 -7.84
N VAL A 18 -14.55 3.90 -7.88
CA VAL A 18 -15.87 4.26 -7.34
C VAL A 18 -15.82 4.49 -5.83
N ALA A 19 -15.19 3.59 -5.06
CA ALA A 19 -15.09 3.73 -3.62
C ALA A 19 -14.32 5.00 -3.20
N VAL A 20 -13.21 5.32 -3.89
CA VAL A 20 -12.42 6.55 -3.67
C VAL A 20 -13.25 7.78 -3.98
N LEU A 21 -13.99 7.80 -5.10
CA LEU A 21 -14.86 8.91 -5.45
C LEU A 21 -16.01 9.08 -4.44
N LEU A 22 -16.66 8.00 -4.01
CA LEU A 22 -17.70 8.06 -2.99
C LEU A 22 -17.17 8.53 -1.63
N SER A 23 -15.92 8.28 -1.28
CA SER A 23 -15.31 8.85 -0.07
C SER A 23 -15.23 10.38 -0.10
N LYS A 24 -15.15 10.97 -1.30
CA LYS A 24 -15.09 12.42 -1.56
C LYS A 24 -16.49 13.00 -1.80
N PHE A 25 -17.34 12.27 -2.49
CA PHE A 25 -18.68 12.67 -2.95
C PHE A 25 -19.74 11.67 -2.45
N PRO A 26 -20.03 11.64 -1.13
CA PRO A 26 -20.89 10.60 -0.54
C PRO A 26 -22.36 10.65 -0.99
N GLU A 27 -22.79 11.77 -1.59
CA GLU A 27 -24.16 11.96 -2.12
C GLU A 27 -24.27 11.63 -3.61
N ALA A 28 -23.17 11.17 -4.25
CA ALA A 28 -23.22 10.78 -5.65
C ALA A 28 -23.95 9.45 -5.85
N GLU A 29 -24.80 9.35 -6.87
CA GLU A 29 -25.27 8.06 -7.35
C GLU A 29 -24.16 7.36 -8.14
N VAL A 30 -24.16 6.04 -8.19
CA VAL A 30 -23.24 5.25 -9.03
C VAL A 30 -24.05 4.45 -10.03
N HIS A 31 -23.70 4.59 -11.30
CA HIS A 31 -24.35 3.85 -12.39
C HIS A 31 -23.30 3.00 -13.13
N ARG A 32 -23.52 1.70 -13.16
CA ARG A 32 -22.71 0.78 -13.96
C ARG A 32 -23.39 0.53 -15.29
N VAL A 33 -22.77 0.98 -16.38
CA VAL A 33 -23.38 1.04 -17.70
C VAL A 33 -22.55 0.33 -18.77
N SER A 34 -23.18 -0.17 -19.84
CA SER A 34 -22.47 -0.70 -21.00
C SER A 34 -22.05 0.39 -21.97
N GLU A 35 -22.80 1.49 -22.00
CA GLU A 35 -22.54 2.66 -22.83
C GLU A 35 -22.89 3.91 -22.04
N LEU A 36 -22.13 4.99 -22.21
CA LEU A 36 -22.37 6.24 -21.53
C LEU A 36 -23.65 6.91 -22.06
N PRO A 37 -24.57 7.34 -21.17
CA PRO A 37 -25.69 8.16 -21.54
C PRO A 37 -25.27 9.61 -21.84
N GLU A 38 -26.23 10.48 -22.08
CA GLU A 38 -25.99 11.92 -22.05
C GLU A 38 -25.59 12.33 -20.63
N LEU A 39 -24.43 13.00 -20.50
CA LEU A 39 -23.82 13.34 -19.21
C LEU A 39 -24.09 14.78 -18.83
N SER A 40 -24.36 15.04 -17.57
CA SER A 40 -24.34 16.39 -17.02
C SER A 40 -22.90 16.88 -16.81
N GLU A 41 -22.73 18.20 -16.61
CA GLU A 41 -21.38 18.78 -16.37
C GLU A 41 -20.76 18.34 -15.05
N GLU A 42 -21.56 17.89 -14.10
CA GLU A 42 -21.12 17.44 -12.76
C GLU A 42 -20.78 15.95 -12.71
N ASP A 43 -21.10 15.18 -13.76
CA ASP A 43 -20.91 13.75 -13.75
C ASP A 43 -19.44 13.35 -13.93
N ILE A 44 -19.03 12.29 -13.25
CA ILE A 44 -17.69 11.73 -13.31
C ILE A 44 -17.75 10.35 -13.97
N VAL A 45 -16.80 10.08 -14.84
CA VAL A 45 -16.70 8.84 -15.58
C VAL A 45 -15.37 8.16 -15.26
N VAL A 46 -15.41 6.89 -14.83
CA VAL A 46 -14.23 6.10 -14.49
C VAL A 46 -14.26 4.76 -15.19
N ASP A 47 -13.13 4.35 -15.72
CA ASP A 47 -12.89 3.04 -16.31
C ASP A 47 -13.84 2.66 -17.46
N ILE A 48 -14.33 3.67 -18.17
CA ILE A 48 -15.19 3.56 -19.38
C ILE A 48 -15.12 4.86 -20.17
N GLY A 49 -15.36 4.80 -21.47
CA GLY A 49 -15.49 5.97 -22.33
C GLY A 49 -14.26 6.28 -23.19
N GLY A 50 -13.16 5.56 -23.00
CA GLY A 50 -11.98 5.61 -23.87
C GLY A 50 -11.28 6.97 -23.88
N ARG A 51 -11.29 7.74 -22.76
CA ARG A 51 -10.56 9.01 -22.68
C ARG A 51 -10.21 9.40 -21.23
N HIS A 52 -9.15 10.18 -21.11
CA HIS A 52 -8.74 10.84 -19.87
C HIS A 52 -8.55 12.34 -20.12
N ASP A 53 -9.25 13.21 -19.37
CA ASP A 53 -9.11 14.66 -19.48
C ASP A 53 -8.54 15.32 -18.21
N GLY A 54 -8.33 14.54 -17.15
CA GLY A 54 -7.83 15.02 -15.86
C GLY A 54 -8.86 15.80 -15.03
N GLU A 55 -10.10 15.96 -15.52
CA GLU A 55 -11.16 16.70 -14.84
C GLU A 55 -12.32 15.80 -14.42
N ARG A 56 -12.92 15.08 -15.34
CA ARG A 56 -14.09 14.22 -15.09
C ARG A 56 -14.10 12.89 -15.81
N PHE A 57 -13.18 12.64 -16.75
CA PHE A 57 -12.99 11.34 -17.40
C PHE A 57 -11.67 10.73 -16.96
N PHE A 58 -11.73 9.57 -16.34
CA PHE A 58 -10.60 8.84 -15.79
C PHE A 58 -10.61 7.42 -16.33
N ASP A 59 -10.33 7.27 -17.62
CA ASP A 59 -10.24 5.98 -18.31
C ASP A 59 -8.89 5.84 -18.99
N HIS A 60 -8.21 4.73 -18.81
CA HIS A 60 -6.87 4.46 -19.30
C HIS A 60 -6.83 3.56 -20.55
N HIS A 61 -7.94 2.95 -20.93
CA HIS A 61 -8.01 1.94 -22.00
C HIS A 61 -7.54 2.41 -23.39
N HIS A 62 -7.56 3.70 -23.65
CA HIS A 62 -7.11 4.29 -24.93
C HIS A 62 -5.60 4.52 -25.02
N ASP A 63 -4.87 4.50 -23.90
CA ASP A 63 -3.42 4.72 -23.85
C ASP A 63 -2.78 3.77 -22.81
N PRO A 64 -1.99 2.77 -23.27
CA PRO A 64 -1.34 1.82 -22.38
C PRO A 64 -0.25 2.41 -21.48
N ASN A 65 0.11 3.69 -21.67
CA ASN A 65 1.04 4.39 -20.79
C ASN A 65 0.35 5.08 -19.62
N LEU A 66 -0.97 5.18 -19.64
CA LEU A 66 -1.72 5.68 -18.49
C LEU A 66 -1.79 4.61 -17.40
N PRO A 67 -1.72 5.01 -16.12
CA PRO A 67 -1.99 4.10 -15.02
C PRO A 67 -3.48 3.79 -14.93
N ALA A 68 -3.84 2.76 -14.18
CA ALA A 68 -5.21 2.40 -13.88
C ALA A 68 -6.07 3.59 -13.42
N SER A 69 -7.36 3.54 -13.68
CA SER A 69 -8.33 4.62 -13.42
C SER A 69 -8.31 5.08 -11.97
N VAL A 70 -8.15 4.17 -11.00
CA VAL A 70 -8.03 4.52 -9.57
C VAL A 70 -6.83 5.44 -9.30
N VAL A 71 -5.72 5.23 -9.99
CA VAL A 71 -4.53 6.10 -9.85
C VAL A 71 -4.78 7.49 -10.42
N LEU A 72 -5.49 7.57 -11.57
CA LEU A 72 -5.89 8.83 -12.18
C LEU A 72 -6.82 9.62 -11.25
N VAL A 73 -7.81 8.95 -10.67
CA VAL A 73 -8.74 9.51 -9.67
C VAL A 73 -7.99 10.02 -8.43
N LEU A 74 -7.08 9.20 -7.89
CA LEU A 74 -6.28 9.60 -6.72
C LEU A 74 -5.41 10.83 -7.02
N LYS A 75 -4.73 10.88 -8.16
CA LYS A 75 -3.94 12.04 -8.57
C LYS A 75 -4.76 13.34 -8.62
N LYS A 76 -6.02 13.27 -9.05
CA LYS A 76 -6.92 14.44 -9.12
C LYS A 76 -7.45 14.85 -7.75
N PHE A 77 -8.00 13.91 -6.99
CA PHE A 77 -8.81 14.21 -5.81
C PHE A 77 -8.06 14.08 -4.47
N PHE A 78 -6.91 13.41 -4.46
CA PHE A 78 -6.05 13.17 -3.30
C PHE A 78 -4.56 13.32 -3.66
N PRO A 79 -4.14 14.52 -4.14
CA PRO A 79 -2.79 14.76 -4.65
C PRO A 79 -1.68 14.59 -3.61
N GLU A 80 -2.03 14.55 -2.33
CA GLU A 80 -1.11 14.27 -1.23
C GLU A 80 -0.66 12.81 -1.16
N ILE A 81 -1.33 11.88 -1.88
CA ILE A 81 -0.96 10.46 -1.92
C ILE A 81 0.17 10.25 -2.94
N ASP A 82 1.28 9.66 -2.51
CA ASP A 82 2.41 9.28 -3.39
C ASP A 82 2.05 8.06 -4.24
N THR A 83 1.22 8.28 -5.27
CA THR A 83 0.76 7.20 -6.16
C THR A 83 1.90 6.52 -6.92
N GLU A 84 3.05 7.19 -7.06
CA GLU A 84 4.22 6.64 -7.77
C GLU A 84 5.04 5.66 -6.92
N ASN A 85 4.91 5.69 -5.61
CA ASN A 85 5.72 4.86 -4.71
C ASN A 85 4.90 3.92 -3.82
N VAL A 86 3.57 4.03 -3.82
CA VAL A 86 2.69 3.05 -3.19
C VAL A 86 2.64 1.79 -4.07
N GLU A 87 3.21 0.69 -3.55
CA GLU A 87 3.42 -0.56 -4.29
C GLU A 87 2.11 -1.20 -4.74
N GLU A 88 1.09 -1.15 -3.89
CA GLU A 88 -0.25 -1.66 -4.17
C GLU A 88 -0.88 -1.00 -5.41
N LEU A 89 -0.71 0.32 -5.58
CA LEU A 89 -1.24 1.05 -6.73
C LEU A 89 -0.50 0.70 -8.03
N LYS A 90 0.83 0.51 -7.94
CA LYS A 90 1.62 0.03 -9.09
C LYS A 90 1.15 -1.36 -9.54
N TRP A 91 0.87 -2.23 -8.58
CA TRP A 91 0.38 -3.57 -8.82
C TRP A 91 -0.96 -3.57 -9.57
N ILE A 92 -1.92 -2.78 -9.06
CA ILE A 92 -3.24 -2.62 -9.67
C ILE A 92 -3.07 -2.12 -11.10
N SER A 93 -2.26 -1.07 -11.28
CA SER A 93 -2.01 -0.45 -12.58
C SER A 93 -1.37 -1.42 -13.58
N ASP A 94 -0.32 -2.13 -13.17
CA ASP A 94 0.34 -3.11 -14.02
C ASP A 94 -0.60 -4.27 -14.41
N TRP A 95 -1.42 -4.73 -13.47
CA TRP A 95 -2.36 -5.81 -13.72
C TRP A 95 -3.43 -5.40 -14.73
N ASP A 96 -4.00 -4.24 -14.53
CA ASP A 96 -5.10 -3.76 -15.34
C ASP A 96 -4.64 -3.34 -16.76
N SER A 97 -3.52 -2.62 -16.87
CA SER A 97 -2.99 -2.14 -18.14
C SER A 97 -2.25 -3.22 -18.98
N HIS A 98 -1.57 -4.18 -18.33
CA HIS A 98 -0.70 -5.14 -19.02
C HIS A 98 -1.15 -6.60 -18.88
N GLY A 99 -2.17 -6.86 -18.08
CA GLY A 99 -2.72 -8.18 -17.81
C GLY A 99 -1.86 -9.08 -16.91
N PRO A 100 -2.43 -10.25 -16.52
CA PRO A 100 -1.87 -11.10 -15.47
C PRO A 100 -0.47 -11.66 -15.81
N VAL A 101 -0.24 -12.08 -17.03
CA VAL A 101 1.01 -12.77 -17.40
C VAL A 101 2.22 -11.85 -17.31
N VAL A 102 2.09 -10.62 -17.82
CA VAL A 102 3.17 -9.62 -17.79
C VAL A 102 3.44 -9.18 -16.36
N THR A 103 2.38 -8.91 -15.60
CA THR A 103 2.48 -8.44 -14.22
C THR A 103 3.08 -9.50 -13.30
N GLN A 104 2.65 -10.76 -13.39
CA GLN A 104 3.24 -11.86 -12.62
C GLN A 104 4.75 -12.01 -12.89
N LYS A 105 5.15 -11.91 -14.15
CA LYS A 105 6.56 -11.97 -14.52
C LYS A 105 7.36 -10.78 -13.97
N LYS A 106 6.81 -9.58 -14.05
CA LYS A 106 7.46 -8.35 -13.56
C LYS A 106 7.67 -8.38 -12.06
N TRP A 107 6.66 -8.84 -11.32
CA TRP A 107 6.65 -8.82 -9.85
C TRP A 107 7.13 -10.13 -9.20
N GLY A 108 7.37 -11.18 -9.97
CA GLY A 108 7.87 -12.47 -9.47
C GLY A 108 6.87 -13.24 -8.60
N VAL A 109 5.56 -12.99 -8.75
CA VAL A 109 4.51 -13.61 -7.95
C VAL A 109 3.54 -14.41 -8.81
N LYS A 110 3.05 -15.55 -8.28
CA LYS A 110 2.19 -16.47 -9.04
C LYS A 110 0.71 -16.08 -9.01
N LEU A 111 0.25 -15.50 -7.92
CA LEU A 111 -1.14 -15.08 -7.73
C LEU A 111 -1.17 -13.66 -7.19
N PRO A 112 -1.94 -12.75 -7.82
CA PRO A 112 -2.11 -11.41 -7.30
C PRO A 112 -2.97 -11.43 -6.04
N PRO A 113 -2.85 -10.43 -5.17
CA PRO A 113 -3.73 -10.25 -4.02
C PRO A 113 -5.22 -10.22 -4.39
N PHE A 114 -5.56 -9.85 -5.62
CA PHE A 114 -6.94 -9.73 -6.12
C PHE A 114 -7.61 -11.07 -6.41
N GLU A 115 -6.84 -12.14 -6.54
CA GLU A 115 -7.37 -13.51 -6.63
C GLU A 115 -7.76 -14.10 -5.27
N ASP A 116 -7.55 -13.35 -4.19
CA ASP A 116 -8.04 -13.71 -2.88
C ASP A 116 -9.56 -13.87 -2.90
N PRO A 117 -10.12 -14.95 -2.32
CA PRO A 117 -11.56 -15.21 -2.31
C PRO A 117 -12.40 -14.07 -1.71
N ILE A 118 -11.85 -13.31 -0.76
CA ILE A 118 -12.54 -12.17 -0.15
C ILE A 118 -12.68 -11.05 -1.18
N VAL A 119 -11.59 -10.69 -1.86
CA VAL A 119 -11.59 -9.65 -2.91
C VAL A 119 -12.54 -10.05 -4.05
N ARG A 120 -12.44 -11.30 -4.53
CA ARG A 120 -13.35 -11.81 -5.58
C ARG A 120 -14.81 -11.77 -5.16
N SER A 121 -15.12 -12.03 -3.89
CA SER A 121 -16.49 -11.94 -3.38
C SER A 121 -17.01 -10.49 -3.41
N LEU A 122 -16.18 -9.51 -3.04
CA LEU A 122 -16.53 -8.09 -3.12
C LEU A 122 -16.78 -7.64 -4.56
N LEU A 123 -15.90 -8.02 -5.49
CA LEU A 123 -16.06 -7.72 -6.92
C LEU A 123 -17.32 -8.38 -7.50
N ASN A 124 -17.63 -9.61 -7.11
CA ASN A 124 -18.85 -10.29 -7.51
C ASN A 124 -20.12 -9.60 -6.98
N MET A 125 -20.08 -9.04 -5.78
CA MET A 125 -21.20 -8.24 -5.25
C MET A 125 -21.35 -6.96 -6.07
N PHE A 126 -20.26 -6.25 -6.33
CA PHE A 126 -20.27 -5.02 -7.13
C PHE A 126 -20.74 -5.26 -8.56
N SER A 127 -20.34 -6.37 -9.18
CA SER A 127 -20.76 -6.76 -10.54
C SER A 127 -22.28 -6.92 -10.71
N LYS A 128 -22.99 -7.25 -9.64
CA LYS A 128 -24.45 -7.50 -9.66
C LYS A 128 -25.29 -6.24 -9.51
N VAL A 129 -24.67 -5.14 -9.14
CA VAL A 129 -25.37 -3.87 -8.91
C VAL A 129 -25.23 -3.00 -10.15
N THR A 130 -26.34 -2.50 -10.69
CA THR A 130 -26.34 -1.59 -11.84
C THR A 130 -26.48 -0.13 -11.42
N VAL A 131 -27.20 0.15 -10.34
CA VAL A 131 -27.38 1.49 -9.77
C VAL A 131 -27.26 1.40 -8.26
N MET A 132 -26.52 2.33 -7.66
CA MET A 132 -26.44 2.53 -6.20
C MET A 132 -26.75 3.97 -5.88
N LYS A 133 -27.56 4.17 -4.85
CA LYS A 133 -28.02 5.50 -4.42
C LYS A 133 -27.63 5.75 -2.97
N PRO A 134 -27.53 7.02 -2.55
CA PRO A 134 -27.40 7.37 -1.15
C PRO A 134 -28.47 6.68 -0.29
N GLY A 135 -28.02 6.03 0.78
CA GLY A 135 -28.90 5.22 1.66
C GLY A 135 -28.93 3.74 1.36
N ASP A 136 -28.48 3.27 0.20
CA ASP A 136 -28.31 1.84 -0.06
C ASP A 136 -27.18 1.28 0.81
N ALA A 137 -27.36 0.05 1.32
CA ALA A 137 -26.38 -0.57 2.21
C ALA A 137 -25.00 -0.74 1.53
N PHE A 138 -24.98 -1.12 0.26
CA PHE A 138 -23.71 -1.31 -0.47
C PHE A 138 -23.07 0.03 -0.85
N HIS A 139 -23.86 1.07 -1.14
CA HIS A 139 -23.36 2.44 -1.32
C HIS A 139 -22.68 2.95 -0.05
N SER A 140 -23.33 2.80 1.11
CA SER A 140 -22.75 3.19 2.41
C SER A 140 -21.47 2.41 2.73
N PHE A 141 -21.45 1.11 2.44
CA PHE A 141 -20.24 0.29 2.57
C PHE A 141 -19.09 0.82 1.71
N LEU A 142 -19.35 1.19 0.44
CA LEU A 142 -18.31 1.72 -0.45
C LEU A 142 -17.76 3.07 0.02
N ILE A 143 -18.59 3.92 0.61
CA ILE A 143 -18.14 5.17 1.24
C ILE A 143 -17.12 4.87 2.35
N ASP A 144 -17.48 3.99 3.28
CA ASP A 144 -16.64 3.70 4.44
C ASP A 144 -15.37 2.94 4.02
N PHE A 145 -15.49 2.03 3.07
CA PHE A 145 -14.35 1.34 2.47
C PHE A 145 -13.40 2.33 1.77
N GLY A 146 -13.92 3.23 0.96
CA GLY A 146 -13.14 4.25 0.27
C GLY A 146 -12.41 5.19 1.23
N LYS A 147 -13.08 5.65 2.31
CA LYS A 147 -12.45 6.45 3.37
C LYS A 147 -11.30 5.70 4.04
N SER A 148 -11.51 4.43 4.39
CA SER A 148 -10.50 3.58 4.99
C SER A 148 -9.31 3.36 4.05
N PHE A 149 -9.58 3.10 2.76
CA PHE A 149 -8.56 2.91 1.74
C PHE A 149 -7.72 4.17 1.53
N VAL A 150 -8.34 5.33 1.38
CA VAL A 150 -7.65 6.63 1.26
C VAL A 150 -6.78 6.91 2.51
N THR A 151 -7.29 6.62 3.71
CA THR A 151 -6.52 6.77 4.95
C THR A 151 -5.29 5.89 4.94
N LEU A 152 -5.43 4.62 4.57
CA LEU A 152 -4.30 3.68 4.44
C LEU A 152 -3.25 4.16 3.43
N LEU A 153 -3.67 4.71 2.29
CA LEU A 153 -2.75 5.23 1.28
C LEU A 153 -1.99 6.47 1.77
N LYS A 154 -2.63 7.35 2.54
CA LYS A 154 -1.97 8.49 3.19
C LYS A 154 -0.93 8.01 4.20
N GLU A 155 -1.29 7.07 5.07
CA GLU A 155 -0.35 6.45 6.02
C GLU A 155 0.83 5.79 5.31
N ASN A 156 0.59 5.09 4.20
CA ASN A 156 1.65 4.50 3.37
C ASN A 156 2.57 5.58 2.79
N THR A 157 2.02 6.68 2.29
CA THR A 157 2.79 7.84 1.80
C THR A 157 3.69 8.42 2.90
N GLU A 158 3.15 8.64 4.09
CA GLU A 158 3.93 9.12 5.24
C GLU A 158 5.05 8.14 5.62
N ASN A 159 4.75 6.83 5.64
CA ASN A 159 5.73 5.80 5.95
C ASN A 159 6.86 5.72 4.91
N ILE A 160 6.55 5.93 3.63
CA ILE A 160 7.55 6.04 2.55
C ILE A 160 8.48 7.23 2.81
N GLU A 161 7.92 8.38 3.13
CA GLU A 161 8.68 9.60 3.45
C GLU A 161 9.59 9.41 4.69
N LYS A 162 9.05 8.83 5.77
CA LYS A 162 9.80 8.52 6.98
C LYS A 162 10.95 7.55 6.69
N ALA A 163 10.69 6.51 5.92
CA ALA A 163 11.72 5.54 5.53
C ALA A 163 12.84 6.18 4.71
N ARG A 164 12.53 7.07 3.78
CA ARG A 164 13.53 7.80 2.98
C ARG A 164 14.44 8.71 3.80
N LYS A 165 13.90 9.30 4.88
CA LYS A 165 14.62 10.20 5.79
C LYS A 165 15.37 9.46 6.91
N ALA A 166 15.27 8.13 7.00
CA ALA A 166 15.88 7.33 8.04
C ALA A 166 17.41 7.43 8.01
N GLU A 167 18.01 7.44 9.19
CA GLU A 167 19.47 7.42 9.37
C GLU A 167 20.05 6.08 8.89
N THR A 168 21.16 6.12 8.17
CA THR A 168 21.85 4.92 7.71
C THR A 168 23.32 4.93 8.14
N PHE A 169 23.80 3.78 8.61
CA PHE A 169 25.23 3.58 8.92
C PHE A 169 25.63 2.13 8.69
N THR A 170 26.92 1.83 8.84
CA THR A 170 27.48 0.50 8.52
C THR A 170 28.23 -0.05 9.72
N ILE A 171 28.01 -1.34 10.04
CA ILE A 171 28.81 -2.12 10.98
C ILE A 171 29.24 -3.41 10.28
N LYS A 172 30.53 -3.74 10.27
CA LYS A 172 31.09 -4.94 9.61
C LYS A 172 30.56 -5.13 8.17
N ASN A 173 30.53 -4.04 7.41
CA ASN A 173 30.06 -3.98 6.02
C ASN A 173 28.55 -4.24 5.82
N LEU A 174 27.75 -4.34 6.88
CA LEU A 174 26.30 -4.45 6.81
C LEU A 174 25.65 -3.08 6.99
N LYS A 175 24.73 -2.77 6.09
CA LYS A 175 23.92 -1.55 6.16
C LYS A 175 22.85 -1.68 7.24
N ILE A 176 22.82 -0.72 8.13
CA ILE A 176 21.86 -0.61 9.23
C ILE A 176 21.05 0.67 9.02
N VAL A 177 19.75 0.58 9.22
CA VAL A 177 18.84 1.72 9.15
C VAL A 177 18.25 1.96 10.54
N ARG A 178 18.31 3.20 10.99
CA ARG A 178 17.69 3.65 12.24
C ARG A 178 16.60 4.66 11.92
N ILE A 179 15.44 4.45 12.51
CA ILE A 179 14.29 5.33 12.35
C ILE A 179 13.72 5.71 13.73
N SER A 180 13.23 6.94 13.85
CA SER A 180 12.69 7.50 15.09
C SER A 180 11.25 7.08 15.40
N GLU A 181 10.57 6.44 14.46
CA GLU A 181 9.20 5.98 14.61
C GLU A 181 9.08 4.49 14.28
N ASN A 182 8.04 3.85 14.80
CA ASN A 182 7.74 2.45 14.44
C ASN A 182 6.92 2.43 13.15
N ILE A 183 7.52 1.94 12.08
CA ILE A 183 6.84 1.76 10.77
C ILE A 183 7.05 0.33 10.26
N PRO A 184 6.17 -0.17 9.37
CA PRO A 184 6.34 -1.49 8.78
C PRO A 184 7.67 -1.60 8.00
N ILE A 185 8.40 -2.69 8.24
CA ILE A 185 9.74 -2.94 7.67
C ILE A 185 9.76 -2.88 6.14
N ARG A 186 8.66 -3.22 5.47
CA ARG A 186 8.55 -3.17 4.01
C ARG A 186 8.90 -1.79 3.43
N PHE A 187 8.49 -0.70 4.09
CA PHE A 187 8.80 0.66 3.64
C PHE A 187 10.28 0.99 3.76
N ILE A 188 10.91 0.54 4.86
CA ILE A 188 12.36 0.70 5.07
C ILE A 188 13.14 -0.11 4.03
N LYS A 189 12.73 -1.35 3.79
CA LYS A 189 13.35 -2.21 2.79
C LYS A 189 13.24 -1.62 1.38
N ASN A 190 12.11 -1.07 1.01
CA ASN A 190 11.90 -0.44 -0.30
C ASN A 190 12.76 0.83 -0.47
N ALA A 191 12.90 1.65 0.57
CA ALA A 191 13.79 2.83 0.55
C ALA A 191 15.28 2.45 0.62
N HIS A 192 15.62 1.32 1.24
CA HIS A 192 16.99 0.86 1.51
C HIS A 192 17.16 -0.62 1.15
N PRO A 193 17.21 -1.01 -0.14
CA PRO A 193 17.17 -2.42 -0.58
C PRO A 193 18.25 -3.34 0.01
N SER A 194 19.41 -2.80 0.42
CA SER A 194 20.50 -3.57 1.02
C SER A 194 20.54 -3.54 2.54
N VAL A 195 19.47 -3.11 3.21
CA VAL A 195 19.44 -3.07 4.67
C VAL A 195 19.46 -4.47 5.27
N ALA A 196 20.36 -4.69 6.21
CA ALA A 196 20.48 -5.97 6.94
C ALA A 196 19.79 -5.92 8.30
N ILE A 197 19.80 -4.76 8.97
CA ILE A 197 19.20 -4.56 10.28
C ILE A 197 18.43 -3.23 10.31
N VAL A 198 17.23 -3.26 10.90
CA VAL A 198 16.46 -2.06 11.22
C VAL A 198 16.43 -1.86 12.72
N ILE A 199 16.62 -0.62 13.15
CA ILE A 199 16.48 -0.15 14.53
C ILE A 199 15.31 0.82 14.58
N GLN A 200 14.29 0.49 15.36
CA GLN A 200 13.12 1.37 15.54
C GLN A 200 12.59 1.31 16.98
N PRO A 201 11.86 2.32 17.45
CA PRO A 201 11.23 2.31 18.78
C PRO A 201 10.38 1.05 18.96
N ASN A 202 10.41 0.48 20.18
CA ASN A 202 9.56 -0.66 20.48
C ASN A 202 8.17 -0.17 20.92
N PRO A 203 7.05 -0.61 20.31
CA PRO A 203 5.72 -0.12 20.63
C PRO A 203 5.22 -0.59 22.02
N ARG A 204 5.82 -1.63 22.61
CA ARG A 204 5.42 -2.20 23.90
C ARG A 204 6.27 -1.73 25.05
N VAL A 205 7.51 -1.33 24.80
CA VAL A 205 8.48 -0.85 25.80
C VAL A 205 9.00 0.51 25.37
N PRO A 206 8.41 1.62 25.85
CA PRO A 206 8.70 2.98 25.35
C PRO A 206 10.16 3.43 25.47
N THR A 207 10.92 2.85 26.42
CA THR A 207 12.35 3.16 26.63
C THR A 207 13.29 2.29 25.81
N ALA A 208 12.74 1.37 25.00
CA ALA A 208 13.52 0.38 24.26
C ALA A 208 13.39 0.55 22.74
N VAL A 209 14.35 -0.05 22.05
CA VAL A 209 14.34 -0.22 20.59
C VAL A 209 14.26 -1.69 20.21
N SER A 210 13.63 -1.94 19.07
CA SER A 210 13.65 -3.22 18.39
C SER A 210 14.80 -3.23 17.39
N LEU A 211 15.69 -4.22 17.51
CA LEU A 211 16.69 -4.57 16.50
C LEU A 211 16.11 -5.71 15.66
N ILE A 212 15.92 -5.50 14.36
CA ILE A 212 15.20 -6.43 13.49
C ILE A 212 16.08 -6.82 12.31
N ARG A 213 16.34 -8.11 12.15
CA ARG A 213 17.00 -8.66 10.98
C ARG A 213 16.06 -8.64 9.78
N VAL A 214 16.55 -8.14 8.64
CA VAL A 214 15.78 -8.06 7.40
C VAL A 214 16.13 -9.26 6.51
N ASP A 215 15.12 -9.86 5.88
CA ASP A 215 15.23 -10.95 4.89
C ASP A 215 16.10 -12.13 5.33
N ASP A 216 16.02 -12.51 6.60
CA ASP A 216 16.82 -13.61 7.17
C ASP A 216 18.32 -13.52 6.86
N HIS A 217 18.85 -12.30 6.90
CA HIS A 217 20.24 -12.03 6.55
C HIS A 217 21.20 -12.99 7.28
N PRO A 218 22.04 -13.78 6.56
CA PRO A 218 22.75 -14.93 7.13
C PRO A 218 23.84 -14.55 8.16
N GLN A 219 24.36 -13.33 8.09
CA GLN A 219 25.38 -12.85 9.02
C GLN A 219 24.79 -12.27 10.32
N VAL A 220 23.46 -12.18 10.46
CA VAL A 220 22.82 -11.55 11.61
C VAL A 220 22.04 -12.57 12.42
N ASP A 221 22.40 -12.72 13.72
CA ASP A 221 21.66 -13.56 14.66
C ASP A 221 21.67 -12.93 16.08
N PHE A 222 20.53 -12.45 16.52
CA PHE A 222 20.39 -11.85 17.85
C PHE A 222 20.43 -12.88 18.99
N ASN A 223 20.38 -14.18 18.74
CA ASN A 223 20.65 -15.16 19.81
C ASN A 223 22.05 -15.05 20.37
N ARG A 224 23.03 -14.56 19.61
CA ARG A 224 24.41 -14.38 20.07
C ARG A 224 24.59 -13.38 21.19
N ILE A 225 23.63 -12.47 21.39
CA ILE A 225 23.67 -11.47 22.48
C ILE A 225 23.14 -12.03 23.81
N ARG A 226 22.55 -13.24 23.83
CA ARG A 226 22.02 -13.84 25.07
C ARG A 226 23.12 -13.95 26.13
N GLY A 227 22.83 -13.47 27.34
CA GLY A 227 23.78 -13.47 28.46
C GLY A 227 24.95 -12.49 28.33
N LYS A 228 25.07 -11.74 27.22
CA LYS A 228 26.15 -10.77 26.96
C LYS A 228 25.67 -9.31 26.95
N VAL A 229 24.42 -9.11 26.59
CA VAL A 229 23.75 -7.80 26.57
C VAL A 229 22.42 -7.92 27.27
N PRO A 230 22.06 -7.00 28.18
CA PRO A 230 20.71 -6.92 28.77
C PRO A 230 19.68 -6.74 27.64
N ALA A 231 18.65 -7.57 27.66
CA ALA A 231 17.56 -7.48 26.68
C ALA A 231 16.22 -7.80 27.33
N HIS A 232 15.21 -7.01 27.00
CA HIS A 232 13.82 -7.26 27.39
C HIS A 232 13.24 -8.50 26.71
N PHE A 233 13.68 -8.73 25.44
CA PHE A 233 13.22 -9.84 24.63
C PHE A 233 14.25 -10.20 23.56
N ILE A 234 14.39 -11.48 23.29
CA ILE A 234 15.11 -12.00 22.12
C ILE A 234 14.26 -13.11 21.55
N HIS A 235 13.85 -12.98 20.28
CA HIS A 235 13.05 -13.98 19.60
C HIS A 235 13.83 -15.29 19.45
N ALA A 236 13.16 -16.43 19.59
CA ALA A 236 13.80 -17.75 19.57
C ALA A 236 14.61 -18.02 18.28
N ASN A 237 14.11 -17.53 17.14
CA ASN A 237 14.81 -17.67 15.83
C ASN A 237 15.85 -16.56 15.59
N GLY A 238 16.16 -15.73 16.59
CA GLY A 238 17.21 -14.72 16.49
C GLY A 238 17.00 -13.59 15.48
N PHE A 239 15.80 -13.43 14.93
CA PHE A 239 15.54 -12.34 13.96
C PHE A 239 15.28 -10.99 14.62
N MET A 240 14.95 -10.96 15.90
CA MET A 240 14.61 -9.72 16.61
C MET A 240 15.12 -9.75 18.05
N ALA A 241 15.60 -8.60 18.53
CA ALA A 241 15.86 -8.34 19.93
C ALA A 241 15.24 -6.98 20.35
N VAL A 242 14.82 -6.87 21.61
CA VAL A 242 14.35 -5.62 22.22
C VAL A 242 15.30 -5.29 23.37
N ILE A 243 15.97 -4.14 23.27
CA ILE A 243 16.95 -3.66 24.27
C ILE A 243 16.67 -2.20 24.61
N ASP A 244 17.18 -1.72 25.73
CA ASP A 244 17.07 -0.30 26.06
C ASP A 244 17.68 0.59 24.98
N SER A 245 17.12 1.78 24.79
CA SER A 245 17.53 2.73 23.76
C SER A 245 18.87 3.45 24.07
N ASN A 246 19.78 2.76 24.76
CA ASN A 246 21.12 3.22 25.06
C ASN A 246 22.08 2.93 23.90
N GLN A 247 22.81 3.95 23.43
CA GLN A 247 23.67 3.85 22.25
C GLN A 247 24.80 2.83 22.41
N GLU A 248 25.41 2.72 23.61
CA GLU A 248 26.49 1.75 23.87
C GLU A 248 25.94 0.31 23.83
N LEU A 249 24.76 0.07 24.41
CA LEU A 249 24.11 -1.24 24.37
C LEU A 249 23.73 -1.62 22.95
N ILE A 250 23.19 -0.67 22.17
CA ILE A 250 22.85 -0.91 20.76
C ILE A 250 24.10 -1.29 19.97
N THR A 251 25.18 -0.51 20.08
CA THR A 251 26.43 -0.78 19.38
C THR A 251 27.00 -2.14 19.76
N LYS A 252 27.09 -2.46 21.06
CA LYS A 252 27.55 -3.75 21.56
C LYS A 252 26.69 -4.91 21.05
N ALA A 253 25.36 -4.75 21.07
CA ALA A 253 24.44 -5.77 20.57
C ALA A 253 24.66 -6.06 19.08
N LEU A 254 24.82 -5.02 18.27
CA LEU A 254 25.06 -5.14 16.83
C LEU A 254 26.41 -5.81 16.53
N GLU A 255 27.48 -5.41 17.21
CA GLU A 255 28.82 -6.02 17.05
C GLU A 255 28.84 -7.51 17.38
N ILE A 256 28.06 -7.95 18.37
CA ILE A 256 27.94 -9.36 18.78
C ILE A 256 27.01 -10.12 17.84
N ALA A 257 25.91 -9.53 17.41
CA ALA A 257 24.91 -10.18 16.56
C ALA A 257 25.41 -10.41 15.12
N ILE A 258 26.32 -9.55 14.63
CA ILE A 258 26.87 -9.61 13.26
C ILE A 258 28.16 -10.45 13.27
N GLN A 259 28.24 -11.41 12.34
CA GLN A 259 29.46 -12.18 12.05
C GLN A 259 30.42 -11.46 11.13
#